data_832a11fa88d5708f5e272a5d3e38a4d9
#
_entry.id   832a11fa88d5708f5e272a5d3e38a4d9
#
_cell.length_a   1.000
_cell.length_b   1.000
_cell.length_c   1.000
_cell.angle_alpha   90.00
_cell.angle_beta   90.00
_cell.angle_gamma   90.00
#
_symmetry.space_group_name_H-M   'P 1'
#
loop_
_entity.id
_entity.type
_entity.pdbx_description
1 polymer ?
#
loop_
_entity_poly.entity_id
_entity_poly.type
_entity_poly.pdbx_seq_one_letter_code
_entity_poly.pdbx_strand_id
1 'polypeptide(L)'
;LPVAERQENHPDIRPRLLKQNRDNAPLQERKYGIDSKLRPYFMTLRNCKNVYIKGITMMNSPMWNIHPLMSENIIIDSVTIISPNNSPNTDGINPESSKNIIIKNSVISVGDDCIAIKSGRNNDGRKRDMPSENILIKNCTFANGHGGIVIGSELSGGVRNVLIEDCDMSSPNLLRALRIKSNEYRGAYVENIIMRNTKIDTIGGPIVGINMDYKSYETEKTDKKHYTSCNNILVENIECNFANQGWLINGSEKLPIENITFKNWDVKNIKYGIHHKNIKRLLLENINLEAEGAMARLT
;
A
#
# COMPACT_ATOMS: atom_id res chain seq x y z
N LEU A 1 6.77 0.85 26.23
CA LEU A 1 7.24 -0.53 26.37
C LEU A 1 8.04 -0.91 25.13
N PRO A 2 9.16 -1.63 25.28
CA PRO A 2 9.91 -2.18 24.15
C PRO A 2 9.03 -3.06 23.24
N VAL A 3 9.30 -3.08 21.93
CA VAL A 3 8.46 -3.78 20.94
C VAL A 3 8.32 -5.28 21.24
N ALA A 4 9.39 -5.91 21.79
CA ALA A 4 9.36 -7.33 22.16
C ALA A 4 8.38 -7.62 23.32
N GLU A 5 8.33 -6.79 24.36
CA GLU A 5 7.41 -6.97 25.49
C GLU A 5 5.93 -6.78 25.12
N ARG A 6 5.64 -6.10 23.99
CA ARG A 6 4.26 -5.89 23.53
C ARG A 6 3.63 -7.12 22.88
N GLN A 7 4.43 -8.05 22.35
CA GLN A 7 3.94 -9.24 21.66
C GLN A 7 3.80 -10.47 22.56
N GLU A 8 4.65 -10.63 23.56
CA GLU A 8 4.71 -11.85 24.37
C GLU A 8 3.62 -11.98 25.45
N ASN A 9 3.06 -10.87 25.92
CA ASN A 9 2.14 -10.87 27.08
C ASN A 9 0.67 -10.59 26.74
N HIS A 10 0.26 -10.60 25.46
CA HIS A 10 -1.11 -10.27 25.10
C HIS A 10 -1.74 -11.35 24.24
N PRO A 11 -2.93 -11.84 24.60
CA PRO A 11 -3.66 -12.78 23.76
C PRO A 11 -3.87 -12.15 22.38
N ASP A 12 -3.57 -12.93 21.33
CA ASP A 12 -3.81 -12.48 19.96
C ASP A 12 -5.32 -12.36 19.70
N ILE A 13 -5.81 -11.11 19.60
CA ILE A 13 -7.23 -10.84 19.34
C ILE A 13 -7.60 -11.04 17.86
N ARG A 14 -6.63 -11.19 16.96
CA ARG A 14 -6.86 -11.31 15.51
C ARG A 14 -7.78 -12.48 15.13
N PRO A 15 -7.66 -13.69 15.69
CA PRO A 15 -8.58 -14.78 15.38
C PRO A 15 -10.04 -14.42 15.64
N ARG A 16 -10.35 -13.71 16.73
CA ARG A 16 -11.69 -13.24 17.03
C ARG A 16 -12.18 -12.21 16.03
N LEU A 17 -11.34 -11.22 15.69
CA LEU A 17 -11.65 -10.20 14.69
C LEU A 17 -11.96 -10.83 13.32
N LEU A 18 -11.11 -11.75 12.87
CA LEU A 18 -11.26 -12.46 11.60
C LEU A 18 -12.52 -13.33 11.59
N LYS A 19 -12.78 -14.07 12.66
CA LYS A 19 -13.98 -14.88 12.81
C LYS A 19 -15.26 -14.04 12.74
N GLN A 20 -15.31 -12.92 13.47
CA GLN A 20 -16.48 -12.03 13.45
C GLN A 20 -16.71 -11.38 12.09
N ASN A 21 -15.65 -11.07 11.34
CA ASN A 21 -15.77 -10.58 9.96
C ASN A 21 -16.32 -11.68 9.03
N ARG A 22 -15.76 -12.88 9.09
CA ARG A 22 -16.19 -14.03 8.28
C ARG A 22 -17.64 -14.40 8.54
N ASP A 23 -18.01 -14.48 9.81
CA ASP A 23 -19.34 -14.95 10.23
C ASP A 23 -20.41 -13.84 10.17
N ASN A 24 -20.06 -12.65 9.68
CA ASN A 24 -20.93 -11.47 9.64
C ASN A 24 -21.58 -11.16 11.00
N ALA A 25 -20.85 -11.34 12.10
CA ALA A 25 -21.36 -11.06 13.44
C ALA A 25 -21.95 -9.64 13.51
N PRO A 26 -23.06 -9.43 14.21
CA PRO A 26 -23.68 -8.11 14.38
C PRO A 26 -22.71 -7.11 15.01
N LEU A 27 -22.77 -5.84 14.59
CA LEU A 27 -21.85 -4.81 15.10
C LEU A 27 -21.97 -4.62 16.61
N GLN A 28 -23.16 -4.83 17.18
CA GLN A 28 -23.41 -4.75 18.62
C GLN A 28 -22.63 -5.79 19.44
N GLU A 29 -22.24 -6.91 18.82
CA GLU A 29 -21.44 -7.98 19.43
C GLU A 29 -19.93 -7.75 19.29
N ARG A 30 -19.52 -6.83 18.42
CA ARG A 30 -18.11 -6.52 18.13
C ARG A 30 -17.58 -5.44 19.08
N LYS A 31 -17.65 -5.70 20.38
CA LYS A 31 -17.15 -4.77 21.40
C LYS A 31 -15.74 -5.15 21.83
N TYR A 32 -14.87 -4.17 21.78
CA TYR A 32 -13.46 -4.28 22.13
C TYR A 32 -13.11 -3.18 23.12
N GLY A 33 -13.08 -3.51 24.40
CA GLY A 33 -12.66 -2.60 25.46
C GLY A 33 -11.15 -2.64 25.69
N ILE A 34 -10.72 -2.03 26.77
CA ILE A 34 -9.31 -1.96 27.19
C ILE A 34 -8.68 -3.35 27.35
N ASP A 35 -9.48 -4.34 27.76
CA ASP A 35 -9.04 -5.73 27.90
C ASP A 35 -8.67 -6.41 26.59
N SER A 36 -9.11 -5.85 25.46
CA SER A 36 -8.74 -6.33 24.12
C SER A 36 -7.30 -6.03 23.77
N LYS A 37 -6.67 -5.11 24.47
CA LYS A 37 -5.27 -4.71 24.31
C LYS A 37 -4.90 -4.34 22.85
N LEU A 38 -5.88 -3.86 22.07
CA LEU A 38 -5.65 -3.33 20.74
C LEU A 38 -4.80 -2.07 20.81
N ARG A 39 -3.79 -1.98 19.95
CA ARG A 39 -2.99 -0.78 19.85
C ARG A 39 -3.82 0.34 19.21
N PRO A 40 -3.85 1.56 19.78
CA PRO A 40 -4.56 2.68 19.17
C PRO A 40 -3.83 3.18 17.93
N TYR A 41 -4.57 3.67 16.94
CA TYR A 41 -4.04 4.56 15.89
C TYR A 41 -3.68 5.91 16.49
N PHE A 42 -2.71 6.60 15.91
CA PHE A 42 -2.33 7.92 16.42
C PHE A 42 -3.43 8.94 16.15
N MET A 43 -3.93 9.00 14.92
CA MET A 43 -5.02 9.90 14.50
C MET A 43 -5.98 9.17 13.57
N THR A 44 -7.24 9.07 13.93
CA THR A 44 -8.30 8.54 13.06
C THR A 44 -9.31 9.61 12.74
N LEU A 45 -9.51 9.85 11.44
CA LEU A 45 -10.54 10.75 10.91
C LEU A 45 -11.70 9.90 10.40
N ARG A 46 -12.70 9.67 11.22
CA ARG A 46 -13.82 8.81 10.86
C ARG A 46 -15.05 9.59 10.48
N ASN A 47 -15.61 9.33 9.30
CA ASN A 47 -16.79 10.03 8.76
C ASN A 47 -16.60 11.56 8.72
N CYS A 48 -15.38 12.02 8.44
CA CYS A 48 -15.05 13.43 8.38
C CYS A 48 -15.16 13.97 6.94
N LYS A 49 -15.48 15.24 6.82
CA LYS A 49 -15.50 15.97 5.55
C LYS A 49 -14.75 17.28 5.66
N ASN A 50 -14.09 17.68 4.57
CA ASN A 50 -13.39 18.96 4.45
C ASN A 50 -12.32 19.14 5.54
N VAL A 51 -11.38 18.20 5.63
CA VAL A 51 -10.31 18.20 6.62
C VAL A 51 -9.03 18.73 5.99
N TYR A 52 -8.34 19.61 6.69
CA TYR A 52 -7.02 20.10 6.32
C TYR A 52 -6.04 19.89 7.48
N ILE A 53 -5.03 19.06 7.25
CA ILE A 53 -3.93 18.81 8.18
C ILE A 53 -2.67 19.40 7.56
N LYS A 54 -1.99 20.30 8.27
CA LYS A 54 -0.79 20.95 7.74
C LYS A 54 0.27 21.15 8.81
N GLY A 55 1.54 20.94 8.41
CA GLY A 55 2.72 21.40 9.15
C GLY A 55 2.93 20.72 10.50
N ILE A 56 2.43 19.49 10.69
CA ILE A 56 2.61 18.76 11.95
C ILE A 56 3.69 17.69 11.80
N THR A 57 4.35 17.38 12.93
CA THR A 57 5.27 16.26 13.06
C THR A 57 4.67 15.21 13.97
N MET A 58 4.62 13.97 13.51
CA MET A 58 4.14 12.81 14.27
C MET A 58 5.27 11.80 14.44
N MET A 59 5.50 11.35 15.67
CA MET A 59 6.60 10.45 15.97
C MET A 59 6.16 9.28 16.86
N ASN A 60 6.78 8.11 16.62
CA ASN A 60 6.67 6.94 17.50
C ASN A 60 5.24 6.47 17.76
N SER A 61 4.41 6.45 16.73
CA SER A 61 3.06 5.91 16.84
C SER A 61 3.07 4.45 17.31
N PRO A 62 2.14 4.03 18.17
CA PRO A 62 2.00 2.62 18.53
C PRO A 62 1.44 1.74 17.42
N MET A 63 0.79 2.34 16.40
CA MET A 63 0.24 1.69 15.20
C MET A 63 0.16 2.71 14.05
N TRP A 64 -0.77 2.62 13.14
CA TRP A 64 -0.95 3.57 12.02
C TRP A 64 -0.97 5.02 12.51
N ASN A 65 -0.35 5.90 11.75
CA ASN A 65 -0.25 7.31 12.13
C ASN A 65 -1.52 8.10 11.76
N ILE A 66 -1.76 8.37 10.49
CA ILE A 66 -2.95 9.12 10.03
C ILE A 66 -3.88 8.16 9.29
N HIS A 67 -5.10 7.99 9.79
CA HIS A 67 -6.09 7.07 9.25
C HIS A 67 -7.39 7.78 8.88
N PRO A 68 -7.52 8.31 7.66
CA PRO A 68 -8.80 8.73 7.11
C PRO A 68 -9.68 7.50 6.87
N LEU A 69 -10.82 7.41 7.54
CA LEU A 69 -11.74 6.30 7.47
C LEU A 69 -13.14 6.77 7.09
N MET A 70 -13.66 6.30 5.95
CA MET A 70 -14.98 6.68 5.42
C MET A 70 -15.15 8.21 5.36
N SER A 71 -14.11 8.89 4.87
CA SER A 71 -14.00 10.34 4.91
C SER A 71 -13.80 10.93 3.51
N GLU A 72 -14.10 12.21 3.33
CA GLU A 72 -14.00 12.86 2.03
C GLU A 72 -13.45 14.28 2.09
N ASN A 73 -12.85 14.73 0.97
CA ASN A 73 -12.27 16.08 0.81
C ASN A 73 -11.20 16.35 1.88
N ILE A 74 -10.11 15.58 1.84
CA ILE A 74 -9.03 15.64 2.83
C ILE A 74 -7.77 16.16 2.15
N ILE A 75 -7.13 17.13 2.78
CA ILE A 75 -5.80 17.60 2.38
C ILE A 75 -4.84 17.37 3.54
N ILE A 76 -3.74 16.63 3.26
CA ILE A 76 -2.62 16.43 4.17
C ILE A 76 -1.41 17.07 3.52
N ASP A 77 -0.88 18.13 4.11
CA ASP A 77 0.12 19.00 3.51
C ASP A 77 1.27 19.27 4.48
N SER A 78 2.50 19.12 4.02
CA SER A 78 3.71 19.44 4.78
C SER A 78 3.75 18.75 6.16
N VAL A 79 3.35 17.46 6.22
CA VAL A 79 3.46 16.67 7.45
C VAL A 79 4.76 15.87 7.45
N THR A 80 5.31 15.66 8.65
CA THR A 80 6.47 14.79 8.86
C THR A 80 6.07 13.64 9.76
N ILE A 81 6.24 12.39 9.28
CA ILE A 81 5.89 11.19 10.05
C ILE A 81 7.13 10.33 10.22
N ILE A 82 7.51 10.07 11.47
CA ILE A 82 8.72 9.31 11.79
C ILE A 82 8.38 8.21 12.80
N SER A 83 8.73 6.98 12.45
CA SER A 83 8.71 5.83 13.37
C SER A 83 9.95 4.96 13.12
N PRO A 84 10.47 4.27 14.12
CA PRO A 84 11.60 3.36 13.93
C PRO A 84 11.29 2.31 12.86
N ASN A 85 12.27 1.96 12.03
CA ASN A 85 12.10 1.02 10.91
C ASN A 85 11.72 -0.41 11.32
N ASN A 86 11.94 -0.78 12.58
CA ASN A 86 11.55 -2.06 13.15
C ASN A 86 10.22 -2.02 13.92
N SER A 87 9.51 -0.90 13.90
CA SER A 87 8.21 -0.76 14.56
C SER A 87 7.09 -1.35 13.70
N PRO A 88 6.44 -2.46 14.09
CA PRO A 88 5.43 -3.11 13.28
C PRO A 88 4.14 -2.29 13.17
N ASN A 89 3.56 -2.25 11.98
CA ASN A 89 2.30 -1.58 11.66
C ASN A 89 2.29 -0.08 11.96
N THR A 90 3.42 0.58 11.83
CA THR A 90 3.52 2.05 11.97
C THR A 90 3.35 2.75 10.63
N ASP A 91 2.41 2.27 9.79
CA ASP A 91 2.07 2.88 8.52
C ASP A 91 1.90 4.41 8.67
N GLY A 92 2.33 5.17 7.68
CA GLY A 92 2.29 6.63 7.74
C GLY A 92 0.88 7.17 7.54
N ILE A 93 0.31 7.03 6.36
CA ILE A 93 -1.02 7.54 6.04
C ILE A 93 -1.85 6.42 5.38
N ASN A 94 -3.00 6.10 5.97
CA ASN A 94 -3.84 4.99 5.54
C ASN A 94 -5.25 5.45 5.14
N PRO A 95 -5.44 6.02 3.95
CA PRO A 95 -6.80 6.27 3.45
C PRO A 95 -7.57 4.95 3.34
N GLU A 96 -8.70 4.84 4.03
CA GLU A 96 -9.55 3.65 3.98
C GLU A 96 -11.00 4.01 3.67
N SER A 97 -11.55 3.45 2.60
CA SER A 97 -12.91 3.74 2.13
C SER A 97 -13.19 5.24 2.05
N SER A 98 -12.23 6.00 1.55
CA SER A 98 -12.22 7.47 1.59
C SER A 98 -11.92 8.04 0.20
N LYS A 99 -12.41 9.26 -0.09
CA LYS A 99 -12.32 9.84 -1.42
C LYS A 99 -11.92 11.31 -1.44
N ASN A 100 -11.44 11.76 -2.61
CA ASN A 100 -11.00 13.13 -2.85
C ASN A 100 -9.91 13.55 -1.84
N ILE A 101 -8.77 12.86 -1.89
CA ILE A 101 -7.69 13.04 -0.93
C ILE A 101 -6.47 13.60 -1.66
N ILE A 102 -5.86 14.61 -1.08
CA ILE A 102 -4.58 15.16 -1.52
C ILE A 102 -3.56 15.00 -0.39
N ILE A 103 -2.47 14.27 -0.67
CA ILE A 103 -1.32 14.13 0.22
C ILE A 103 -0.14 14.77 -0.50
N LYS A 104 0.44 15.81 0.09
CA LYS A 104 1.51 16.54 -0.59
C LYS A 104 2.58 17.10 0.34
N ASN A 105 3.76 17.40 -0.24
CA ASN A 105 4.88 18.09 0.43
C ASN A 105 5.31 17.43 1.75
N SER A 106 5.15 16.12 1.88
CA SER A 106 5.26 15.43 3.15
C SER A 106 6.45 14.47 3.17
N VAL A 107 7.02 14.27 4.36
CA VAL A 107 8.15 13.36 4.58
C VAL A 107 7.69 12.20 5.45
N ILE A 108 7.87 10.96 4.97
CA ILE A 108 7.42 9.76 5.67
C ILE A 108 8.58 8.76 5.80
N SER A 109 8.89 8.39 7.04
CA SER A 109 9.91 7.42 7.40
C SER A 109 9.37 6.53 8.51
N VAL A 110 8.96 5.31 8.20
CA VAL A 110 8.18 4.44 9.10
C VAL A 110 8.65 2.99 9.05
N GLY A 111 8.16 2.19 9.98
CA GLY A 111 8.50 0.76 10.08
C GLY A 111 7.56 -0.18 9.33
N ASP A 112 6.54 0.35 8.62
CA ASP A 112 5.65 -0.40 7.73
C ASP A 112 5.39 0.43 6.46
N ASP A 113 4.25 0.35 5.81
CA ASP A 113 3.97 1.06 4.55
C ASP A 113 3.91 2.58 4.75
N CYS A 114 4.54 3.40 3.89
CA CYS A 114 4.50 4.86 4.03
C CYS A 114 3.10 5.42 3.77
N ILE A 115 2.51 5.10 2.62
CA ILE A 115 1.10 5.38 2.35
C ILE A 115 0.45 4.07 1.96
N ALA A 116 -0.60 3.65 2.70
CA ALA A 116 -1.31 2.41 2.42
C ALA A 116 -2.80 2.66 2.18
N ILE A 117 -3.20 2.64 0.91
CA ILE A 117 -4.58 2.87 0.48
C ILE A 117 -5.37 1.59 0.68
N LYS A 118 -6.46 1.66 1.43
CA LYS A 118 -7.29 0.53 1.84
C LYS A 118 -8.77 0.82 1.60
N SER A 119 -9.61 -0.21 1.58
CA SER A 119 -11.07 -0.08 1.45
C SER A 119 -11.83 -1.22 2.14
N GLY A 120 -11.35 -1.58 3.33
CA GLY A 120 -11.97 -2.61 4.14
C GLY A 120 -11.54 -4.04 3.79
N ARG A 121 -11.80 -4.96 4.72
CA ARG A 121 -11.34 -6.33 4.65
C ARG A 121 -12.49 -7.31 4.48
N ASN A 122 -12.41 -8.19 3.48
CA ASN A 122 -13.29 -9.33 3.23
C ASN A 122 -14.78 -8.95 3.28
N ASN A 123 -15.59 -9.66 4.05
CA ASN A 123 -17.03 -9.46 4.12
C ASN A 123 -17.42 -8.04 4.54
N ASP A 124 -16.75 -7.47 5.54
CA ASP A 124 -17.04 -6.10 5.99
C ASP A 124 -16.74 -5.07 4.90
N GLY A 125 -15.62 -5.24 4.19
CA GLY A 125 -15.26 -4.36 3.08
C GLY A 125 -16.24 -4.47 1.91
N ARG A 126 -16.56 -5.70 1.48
CA ARG A 126 -17.53 -5.94 0.39
C ARG A 126 -18.94 -5.48 0.75
N LYS A 127 -19.37 -5.71 1.99
CA LYS A 127 -20.71 -5.28 2.47
C LYS A 127 -20.83 -3.77 2.56
N ARG A 128 -19.74 -3.10 2.92
CA ARG A 128 -19.68 -1.62 2.95
C ARG A 128 -19.74 -1.04 1.55
N ASP A 129 -19.08 -1.68 0.59
CA ASP A 129 -19.02 -1.27 -0.82
C ASP A 129 -18.59 0.20 -1.01
N MET A 130 -17.57 0.61 -0.27
CA MET A 130 -17.03 1.97 -0.31
C MET A 130 -15.57 1.92 -0.77
N PRO A 131 -15.27 2.33 -2.00
CA PRO A 131 -13.90 2.38 -2.50
C PRO A 131 -13.10 3.51 -1.84
N SER A 132 -11.77 3.40 -1.94
CA SER A 132 -10.88 4.55 -1.85
C SER A 132 -10.60 5.07 -3.26
N GLU A 133 -10.90 6.35 -3.52
CA GLU A 133 -10.85 6.88 -4.88
C GLU A 133 -10.49 8.37 -4.96
N ASN A 134 -10.01 8.78 -6.14
CA ASN A 134 -9.61 10.16 -6.41
C ASN A 134 -8.55 10.65 -5.42
N ILE A 135 -7.41 9.99 -5.42
CA ILE A 135 -6.30 10.25 -4.49
C ILE A 135 -5.12 10.81 -5.27
N LEU A 136 -4.66 11.98 -4.90
CA LEU A 136 -3.43 12.59 -5.39
C LEU A 136 -2.35 12.54 -4.30
N ILE A 137 -1.19 11.96 -4.65
CA ILE A 137 0.01 11.96 -3.83
C ILE A 137 1.08 12.70 -4.62
N LYS A 138 1.57 13.83 -4.09
CA LYS A 138 2.46 14.70 -4.85
C LYS A 138 3.57 15.30 -4.01
N ASN A 139 4.77 15.38 -4.59
CA ASN A 139 5.90 16.06 -3.96
C ASN A 139 6.19 15.55 -2.54
N CYS A 140 6.19 14.22 -2.38
CA CYS A 140 6.43 13.56 -1.11
C CYS A 140 7.77 12.82 -1.13
N THR A 141 8.41 12.75 0.04
CA THR A 141 9.65 12.00 0.26
C THR A 141 9.37 10.77 1.12
N PHE A 142 9.73 9.59 0.62
CA PHE A 142 9.61 8.32 1.34
C PHE A 142 11.00 7.81 1.68
N ALA A 143 11.37 7.96 2.95
CA ALA A 143 12.72 7.70 3.41
C ALA A 143 12.92 6.31 4.03
N ASN A 144 11.84 5.64 4.45
CA ASN A 144 11.91 4.31 5.04
C ASN A 144 10.51 3.66 5.08
N GLY A 145 10.42 2.33 4.89
CA GLY A 145 9.15 1.61 5.00
C GLY A 145 9.09 0.32 4.18
N HIS A 146 8.02 -0.45 4.31
CA HIS A 146 7.81 -1.65 3.49
C HIS A 146 7.32 -1.35 2.07
N GLY A 147 6.88 -0.14 1.81
CA GLY A 147 6.52 0.39 0.51
C GLY A 147 6.28 1.89 0.57
N GLY A 148 6.65 2.63 -0.48
CA GLY A 148 6.36 4.06 -0.60
C GLY A 148 4.84 4.26 -0.74
N ILE A 149 4.29 3.77 -1.83
CA ILE A 149 2.84 3.76 -2.06
C ILE A 149 2.37 2.31 -2.15
N VAL A 150 1.42 1.97 -1.29
CA VAL A 150 0.88 0.61 -1.18
C VAL A 150 -0.64 0.63 -1.36
N ILE A 151 -1.17 -0.30 -2.14
CA ILE A 151 -2.60 -0.56 -2.28
C ILE A 151 -2.89 -1.92 -1.67
N GLY A 152 -3.71 -1.93 -0.63
CA GLY A 152 -4.04 -3.15 0.10
C GLY A 152 -3.21 -3.34 1.40
N SER A 153 -3.26 -4.57 1.97
CA SER A 153 -4.03 -5.73 1.51
C SER A 153 -5.55 -5.66 1.77
N GLU A 154 -6.02 -4.80 2.62
CA GLU A 154 -7.44 -4.58 2.91
C GLU A 154 -8.05 -3.67 1.83
N LEU A 155 -8.56 -4.26 0.73
CA LEU A 155 -9.06 -3.50 -0.41
C LEU A 155 -10.41 -4.01 -0.97
N SER A 156 -11.22 -4.62 -0.10
CA SER A 156 -12.44 -5.31 -0.49
C SER A 156 -13.60 -4.40 -0.92
N GLY A 157 -13.47 -3.09 -0.78
CA GLY A 157 -14.36 -2.08 -1.36
C GLY A 157 -13.87 -1.49 -2.68
N GLY A 158 -12.65 -1.86 -3.11
CA GLY A 158 -12.02 -1.34 -4.33
C GLY A 158 -11.14 -0.10 -4.12
N VAL A 159 -10.20 0.11 -5.05
CA VAL A 159 -9.33 1.29 -5.11
C VAL A 159 -9.25 1.74 -6.57
N ARG A 160 -9.46 3.03 -6.84
CA ARG A 160 -9.34 3.57 -8.19
C ARG A 160 -8.94 5.04 -8.24
N ASN A 161 -8.45 5.45 -9.42
CA ASN A 161 -8.10 6.84 -9.71
C ASN A 161 -7.08 7.39 -8.69
N VAL A 162 -5.91 6.76 -8.64
CA VAL A 162 -4.79 7.18 -7.79
C VAL A 162 -3.69 7.74 -8.69
N LEU A 163 -3.31 8.99 -8.46
CA LEU A 163 -2.18 9.64 -9.12
C LEU A 163 -1.06 9.88 -8.09
N ILE A 164 0.12 9.35 -8.40
CA ILE A 164 1.37 9.57 -7.65
C ILE A 164 2.31 10.31 -8.58
N GLU A 165 2.77 11.49 -8.19
CA GLU A 165 3.67 12.26 -9.02
C GLU A 165 4.72 13.06 -8.25
N ASP A 166 5.86 13.30 -8.88
CA ASP A 166 6.92 14.16 -8.37
C ASP A 166 7.39 13.75 -6.96
N CYS A 167 7.61 12.44 -6.74
CA CYS A 167 8.01 11.89 -5.45
C CYS A 167 9.47 11.42 -5.44
N ASP A 168 10.12 11.53 -4.27
CA ASP A 168 11.47 11.06 -4.03
C ASP A 168 11.46 9.85 -3.08
N MET A 169 12.27 8.84 -3.38
CA MET A 169 12.38 7.62 -2.58
C MET A 169 13.84 7.22 -2.39
N SER A 170 14.26 7.00 -1.17
CA SER A 170 15.64 6.56 -0.91
C SER A 170 15.78 5.86 0.43
N SER A 171 15.84 4.53 0.40
CA SER A 171 16.31 3.73 1.53
C SER A 171 16.48 2.27 1.13
N PRO A 172 17.53 1.59 1.57
CA PRO A 172 17.66 0.13 1.42
C PRO A 172 16.57 -0.65 2.18
N ASN A 173 15.92 -0.02 3.15
CA ASN A 173 14.80 -0.60 3.90
C ASN A 173 13.44 -0.29 3.27
N LEU A 174 13.35 0.60 2.29
CA LEU A 174 12.16 0.82 1.50
C LEU A 174 12.05 -0.30 0.46
N LEU A 175 11.14 -1.24 0.68
CA LEU A 175 11.15 -2.47 -0.10
C LEU A 175 10.48 -2.36 -1.47
N ARG A 176 9.66 -1.33 -1.73
CA ARG A 176 8.99 -1.12 -3.03
C ARG A 176 8.60 0.34 -3.20
N ALA A 177 8.69 0.85 -4.40
CA ALA A 177 8.16 2.19 -4.70
C ALA A 177 6.63 2.13 -4.82
N LEU A 178 6.11 1.30 -5.74
CA LEU A 178 4.68 1.00 -5.86
C LEU A 178 4.43 -0.47 -5.48
N ARG A 179 3.48 -0.71 -4.59
CA ARG A 179 3.10 -2.05 -4.18
C ARG A 179 1.59 -2.25 -4.24
N ILE A 180 1.14 -3.34 -4.89
CA ILE A 180 -0.26 -3.78 -4.87
C ILE A 180 -0.30 -5.18 -4.26
N LYS A 181 -1.09 -5.38 -3.22
CA LYS A 181 -1.21 -6.68 -2.53
C LYS A 181 -2.66 -7.04 -2.29
N SER A 182 -3.04 -8.20 -2.82
CA SER A 182 -4.38 -8.78 -2.68
C SER A 182 -4.31 -10.29 -2.59
N ASN A 183 -5.42 -10.93 -2.33
CA ASN A 183 -5.58 -12.38 -2.36
C ASN A 183 -6.99 -12.79 -2.80
N GLU A 184 -7.20 -14.10 -2.88
CA GLU A 184 -8.45 -14.71 -3.35
C GLU A 184 -9.68 -14.52 -2.43
N TYR A 185 -9.58 -13.73 -1.35
CA TYR A 185 -10.69 -13.48 -0.42
C TYR A 185 -11.12 -12.01 -0.40
N ARG A 186 -10.38 -11.12 -1.08
CA ARG A 186 -10.66 -9.67 -1.06
C ARG A 186 -11.79 -9.27 -1.98
N GLY A 187 -11.76 -9.69 -3.23
CA GLY A 187 -12.70 -9.22 -4.25
C GLY A 187 -12.41 -7.79 -4.70
N ALA A 188 -13.42 -7.14 -5.25
CA ALA A 188 -13.38 -5.78 -5.76
C ALA A 188 -12.32 -5.54 -6.85
N TYR A 189 -11.74 -4.36 -6.90
CA TYR A 189 -10.86 -3.94 -7.99
C TYR A 189 -9.75 -3.00 -7.55
N VAL A 190 -8.68 -2.97 -8.35
CA VAL A 190 -7.64 -1.93 -8.36
C VAL A 190 -7.53 -1.44 -9.80
N GLU A 191 -7.84 -0.17 -10.06
CA GLU A 191 -7.87 0.35 -11.42
C GLU A 191 -7.45 1.82 -11.53
N ASN A 192 -6.89 2.19 -12.68
CA ASN A 192 -6.46 3.55 -12.99
C ASN A 192 -5.45 4.07 -11.95
N ILE A 193 -4.33 3.39 -11.82
CA ILE A 193 -3.22 3.77 -10.94
C ILE A 193 -2.11 4.32 -11.81
N ILE A 194 -1.72 5.55 -11.56
CA ILE A 194 -0.65 6.23 -12.29
C ILE A 194 0.44 6.67 -11.30
N MET A 195 1.67 6.26 -11.56
CA MET A 195 2.86 6.74 -10.86
C MET A 195 3.80 7.34 -11.90
N ARG A 196 4.21 8.58 -11.69
CA ARG A 196 5.08 9.27 -12.65
C ARG A 196 6.07 10.24 -12.02
N ASN A 197 7.13 10.56 -12.77
CA ASN A 197 8.15 11.53 -12.38
C ASN A 197 8.70 11.22 -10.99
N THR A 198 9.11 9.96 -10.75
CA THR A 198 9.59 9.53 -9.44
C THR A 198 11.08 9.26 -9.50
N LYS A 199 11.81 9.85 -8.57
CA LYS A 199 13.25 9.63 -8.38
C LYS A 199 13.48 8.64 -7.26
N ILE A 200 14.29 7.63 -7.54
CA ILE A 200 14.66 6.58 -6.61
C ILE A 200 16.16 6.54 -6.52
N ASP A 201 16.73 6.92 -5.37
CA ASP A 201 18.17 6.74 -5.19
C ASP A 201 18.46 5.26 -4.89
N THR A 202 17.86 4.72 -3.85
CA THR A 202 18.04 3.31 -3.47
C THR A 202 16.73 2.70 -3.00
N ILE A 203 16.43 1.47 -3.47
CA ILE A 203 15.29 0.70 -2.98
C ILE A 203 15.67 -0.76 -2.75
N GLY A 204 15.27 -1.32 -1.59
CA GLY A 204 15.66 -2.65 -1.15
C GLY A 204 14.91 -3.82 -1.79
N GLY A 205 14.05 -3.57 -2.75
CA GLY A 205 13.25 -4.58 -3.46
C GLY A 205 12.91 -4.16 -4.88
N PRO A 206 11.81 -4.64 -5.47
CA PRO A 206 11.37 -4.20 -6.79
C PRO A 206 10.81 -2.77 -6.77
N ILE A 207 11.05 -2.00 -7.85
CA ILE A 207 10.42 -0.70 -8.06
C ILE A 207 8.89 -0.89 -8.05
N VAL A 208 8.39 -1.85 -8.84
CA VAL A 208 6.97 -2.21 -8.84
C VAL A 208 6.78 -3.64 -8.35
N GLY A 209 6.01 -3.81 -7.28
CA GLY A 209 5.65 -5.12 -6.73
C GLY A 209 4.13 -5.33 -6.71
N ILE A 210 3.63 -6.29 -7.51
CA ILE A 210 2.20 -6.65 -7.51
C ILE A 210 2.07 -8.12 -7.12
N ASN A 211 1.26 -8.42 -6.10
CA ASN A 211 1.03 -9.79 -5.67
C ASN A 211 -0.46 -10.03 -5.38
N MET A 212 -1.12 -10.79 -6.28
CA MET A 212 -2.53 -11.17 -6.16
C MET A 212 -2.74 -12.48 -5.39
N ASP A 213 -1.66 -13.07 -4.89
CA ASP A 213 -1.66 -14.24 -4.00
C ASP A 213 -0.94 -13.92 -2.68
N TYR A 214 -1.21 -12.72 -2.15
CA TYR A 214 -0.56 -12.24 -0.94
C TYR A 214 -1.06 -13.01 0.28
N LYS A 215 -0.16 -13.80 0.87
CA LYS A 215 -0.44 -14.54 2.10
C LYS A 215 -0.44 -13.57 3.28
N SER A 216 -1.61 -13.09 3.63
CA SER A 216 -1.83 -12.39 4.89
C SER A 216 -2.12 -13.41 6.00
N TYR A 217 -2.24 -12.94 7.24
CA TYR A 217 -2.58 -13.78 8.42
C TYR A 217 -3.95 -14.49 8.34
N GLU A 218 -4.49 -14.65 7.15
CA GLU A 218 -5.72 -15.39 6.94
C GLU A 218 -5.42 -16.89 6.93
N THR A 219 -5.56 -17.50 8.08
CA THR A 219 -5.47 -18.95 8.23
C THR A 219 -6.80 -19.66 7.89
N GLU A 220 -7.85 -18.89 7.64
CA GLU A 220 -9.17 -19.44 7.47
C GLU A 220 -9.55 -19.57 5.99
N LYS A 221 -9.67 -20.81 5.55
CA LYS A 221 -10.25 -21.16 4.26
C LYS A 221 -11.76 -20.88 4.32
N THR A 222 -12.23 -19.94 3.52
CA THR A 222 -13.65 -19.83 3.21
C THR A 222 -13.91 -20.58 1.91
N ASP A 223 -15.05 -21.23 1.76
CA ASP A 223 -15.37 -21.97 0.54
C ASP A 223 -15.58 -21.06 -0.66
N LYS A 224 -15.88 -19.78 -0.42
CA LYS A 224 -16.10 -18.80 -1.48
C LYS A 224 -14.89 -17.91 -1.70
N LYS A 225 -14.38 -17.95 -2.93
CA LYS A 225 -13.31 -17.09 -3.40
C LYS A 225 -13.85 -15.79 -3.99
N HIS A 226 -13.10 -14.71 -3.77
CA HIS A 226 -13.40 -13.38 -4.27
C HIS A 226 -12.10 -12.79 -4.83
N TYR A 227 -11.87 -12.96 -6.12
CA TYR A 227 -10.68 -12.46 -6.78
C TYR A 227 -10.78 -10.96 -7.01
N THR A 228 -9.66 -10.26 -6.86
CA THR A 228 -9.54 -8.82 -7.14
C THR A 228 -9.17 -8.63 -8.59
N SER A 229 -9.92 -7.83 -9.35
CA SER A 229 -9.48 -7.37 -10.66
C SER A 229 -8.41 -6.29 -10.52
N CYS A 230 -7.41 -6.30 -11.41
CA CYS A 230 -6.36 -5.29 -11.43
C CYS A 230 -6.15 -4.86 -12.88
N ASN A 231 -6.32 -3.55 -13.15
CA ASN A 231 -6.35 -3.05 -14.51
C ASN A 231 -5.85 -1.59 -14.60
N ASN A 232 -5.28 -1.22 -15.76
CA ASN A 232 -4.82 0.13 -16.07
C ASN A 232 -3.82 0.69 -15.04
N ILE A 233 -2.65 0.06 -14.98
CA ILE A 233 -1.54 0.51 -14.17
C ILE A 233 -0.50 1.15 -15.09
N LEU A 234 -0.23 2.42 -14.91
CA LEU A 234 0.82 3.15 -15.64
C LEU A 234 1.91 3.59 -14.67
N VAL A 235 3.16 3.25 -14.98
CA VAL A 235 4.33 3.75 -14.27
C VAL A 235 5.30 4.35 -15.29
N GLU A 236 5.48 5.66 -15.22
CA GLU A 236 6.26 6.38 -16.24
C GLU A 236 7.25 7.39 -15.65
N ASN A 237 8.31 7.68 -16.41
CA ASN A 237 9.35 8.64 -16.07
C ASN A 237 9.97 8.30 -14.70
N ILE A 238 10.62 7.13 -14.61
CA ILE A 238 11.30 6.65 -13.41
C ILE A 238 12.79 6.75 -13.59
N GLU A 239 13.44 7.49 -12.72
CA GLU A 239 14.89 7.54 -12.56
C GLU A 239 15.28 6.74 -11.32
N CYS A 240 16.14 5.72 -11.46
CA CYS A 240 16.54 4.88 -10.34
C CYS A 240 18.04 4.59 -10.37
N ASN A 241 18.75 4.89 -9.27
CA ASN A 241 20.17 4.57 -9.16
C ASN A 241 20.42 3.13 -8.76
N PHE A 242 19.61 2.58 -7.83
CA PHE A 242 19.71 1.19 -7.40
C PHE A 242 18.36 0.60 -6.99
N ALA A 243 18.06 -0.59 -7.51
CA ALA A 243 16.94 -1.42 -7.06
C ALA A 243 17.34 -2.90 -7.03
N ASN A 244 16.79 -3.68 -6.09
CA ASN A 244 17.02 -5.14 -6.16
C ASN A 244 16.37 -5.76 -7.41
N GLN A 245 15.24 -5.23 -7.87
CA GLN A 245 14.55 -5.68 -9.08
C GLN A 245 13.84 -4.52 -9.79
N GLY A 246 13.68 -4.59 -11.11
CA GLY A 246 12.83 -3.67 -11.86
C GLY A 246 11.37 -3.84 -11.46
N TRP A 247 10.85 -5.04 -11.62
CA TRP A 247 9.51 -5.39 -11.13
C TRP A 247 9.39 -6.88 -10.72
N LEU A 248 8.45 -7.13 -9.81
CA LEU A 248 8.02 -8.46 -9.39
C LEU A 248 6.50 -8.52 -9.38
N ILE A 249 5.90 -9.16 -10.40
CA ILE A 249 4.46 -9.18 -10.60
C ILE A 249 3.94 -10.61 -10.60
N ASN A 250 3.09 -10.93 -9.63
CA ASN A 250 2.39 -12.20 -9.52
C ASN A 250 0.88 -11.97 -9.63
N GLY A 251 0.35 -12.06 -10.85
CA GLY A 251 -1.09 -12.07 -11.10
C GLY A 251 -1.74 -13.39 -10.69
N SER A 252 -3.06 -13.39 -10.52
CA SER A 252 -3.84 -14.59 -10.28
C SER A 252 -4.07 -15.35 -11.59
N GLU A 253 -3.98 -16.69 -11.57
CA GLU A 253 -4.35 -17.52 -12.74
C GLU A 253 -5.85 -17.40 -13.08
N LYS A 254 -6.68 -17.24 -12.07
CA LYS A 254 -8.14 -17.15 -12.23
C LYS A 254 -8.60 -15.79 -12.74
N LEU A 255 -7.85 -14.74 -12.42
CA LEU A 255 -8.14 -13.37 -12.85
C LEU A 255 -6.80 -12.65 -13.12
N PRO A 256 -6.21 -12.83 -14.30
CA PRO A 256 -4.95 -12.18 -14.66
C PRO A 256 -5.04 -10.66 -14.64
N ILE A 257 -3.92 -10.00 -14.36
CA ILE A 257 -3.81 -8.55 -14.38
C ILE A 257 -3.94 -8.05 -15.83
N GLU A 258 -4.67 -6.96 -16.04
CA GLU A 258 -4.88 -6.37 -17.35
C GLU A 258 -4.19 -5.01 -17.50
N ASN A 259 -3.60 -4.74 -18.65
CA ASN A 259 -3.10 -3.41 -19.05
C ASN A 259 -2.12 -2.77 -18.04
N ILE A 260 -0.93 -3.31 -17.94
CA ILE A 260 0.20 -2.65 -17.29
C ILE A 260 1.05 -1.96 -18.36
N THR A 261 1.42 -0.72 -18.12
CA THR A 261 2.34 0.03 -18.97
C THR A 261 3.49 0.58 -18.14
N PHE A 262 4.72 0.26 -18.54
CA PHE A 262 5.93 0.91 -18.04
C PHE A 262 6.54 1.72 -19.17
N LYS A 263 6.86 2.99 -18.88
CA LYS A 263 7.31 3.93 -19.91
C LYS A 263 8.41 4.85 -19.38
N ASN A 264 9.44 5.06 -20.19
CA ASN A 264 10.55 5.98 -19.88
C ASN A 264 11.21 5.69 -18.52
N TRP A 265 11.79 4.51 -18.37
CA TRP A 265 12.55 4.16 -17.17
C TRP A 265 14.04 4.19 -17.46
N ASP A 266 14.80 4.85 -16.57
CA ASP A 266 16.25 4.81 -16.54
C ASP A 266 16.72 4.25 -15.18
N VAL A 267 17.13 2.99 -15.18
CA VAL A 267 17.51 2.24 -13.97
C VAL A 267 18.94 1.77 -14.10
N LYS A 268 19.85 2.35 -13.33
CA LYS A 268 21.30 2.18 -13.48
C LYS A 268 21.85 0.89 -12.89
N ASN A 269 21.24 0.39 -11.81
CA ASN A 269 21.74 -0.83 -11.16
C ASN A 269 20.57 -1.69 -10.68
N ILE A 270 20.42 -2.86 -11.28
CA ILE A 270 19.46 -3.90 -10.87
C ILE A 270 20.21 -5.16 -10.46
N LYS A 271 19.90 -5.70 -9.29
CA LYS A 271 20.56 -6.90 -8.78
C LYS A 271 19.98 -8.20 -9.34
N TYR A 272 18.66 -8.35 -9.43
CA TYR A 272 17.99 -9.62 -9.74
C TYR A 272 17.10 -9.59 -10.99
N GLY A 273 17.11 -8.51 -11.78
CA GLY A 273 16.36 -8.40 -13.02
C GLY A 273 14.86 -8.14 -12.81
N ILE A 274 14.03 -8.84 -13.60
CA ILE A 274 12.57 -8.65 -13.66
C ILE A 274 11.86 -10.00 -13.60
N HIS A 275 10.63 -10.00 -13.04
CA HIS A 275 9.78 -11.19 -13.04
C HIS A 275 8.31 -10.81 -13.17
N HIS A 276 7.57 -11.55 -14.00
CA HIS A 276 6.12 -11.39 -14.08
C HIS A 276 5.43 -12.68 -14.52
N LYS A 277 4.20 -12.88 -14.05
CA LYS A 277 3.31 -13.96 -14.47
C LYS A 277 1.84 -13.54 -14.39
N ASN A 278 1.00 -14.20 -15.18
CA ASN A 278 -0.45 -13.99 -15.22
C ASN A 278 -0.85 -12.54 -15.48
N ILE A 279 -0.28 -11.96 -16.53
CA ILE A 279 -0.61 -10.65 -17.06
C ILE A 279 -1.15 -10.85 -18.49
N LYS A 280 -2.29 -10.25 -18.82
CA LYS A 280 -2.86 -10.29 -20.17
C LYS A 280 -2.14 -9.35 -21.14
N ARG A 281 -1.77 -8.16 -20.68
CA ARG A 281 -1.08 -7.17 -21.49
C ARG A 281 -0.09 -6.38 -20.64
N LEU A 282 1.18 -6.48 -21.01
CA LEU A 282 2.29 -5.68 -20.50
C LEU A 282 2.89 -4.90 -21.67
N LEU A 283 2.80 -3.58 -21.62
CA LEU A 283 3.44 -2.69 -22.57
C LEU A 283 4.70 -2.10 -21.94
N LEU A 284 5.82 -2.22 -22.65
CA LEU A 284 7.11 -1.68 -22.25
C LEU A 284 7.56 -0.69 -23.32
N GLU A 285 7.79 0.55 -22.95
CA GLU A 285 8.17 1.61 -23.87
C GLU A 285 9.34 2.41 -23.29
N ASN A 286 10.47 2.43 -23.97
CA ASN A 286 11.65 3.19 -23.55
C ASN A 286 12.15 2.77 -22.15
N ILE A 287 12.39 1.50 -21.95
CA ILE A 287 12.86 0.93 -20.68
C ILE A 287 14.35 0.64 -20.75
N ASN A 288 15.15 1.35 -19.99
CA ASN A 288 16.58 1.12 -19.82
C ASN A 288 16.85 0.50 -18.44
N LEU A 289 17.36 -0.73 -18.42
CA LEU A 289 17.69 -1.47 -17.21
C LEU A 289 19.13 -1.94 -17.29
N GLU A 290 19.97 -1.40 -16.42
CA GLU A 290 21.38 -1.80 -16.32
C GLU A 290 21.55 -2.74 -15.13
N ALA A 291 22.14 -3.90 -15.37
CA ALA A 291 22.53 -4.86 -14.35
C ALA A 291 24.04 -5.07 -14.40
N GLU A 292 24.65 -5.54 -13.33
CA GLU A 292 26.08 -5.80 -13.28
C GLU A 292 26.48 -6.76 -14.41
N GLY A 293 27.25 -6.26 -15.38
CA GLY A 293 27.69 -7.01 -16.54
C GLY A 293 26.68 -7.23 -17.67
N ALA A 294 25.50 -6.64 -17.60
CA ALA A 294 24.45 -6.74 -18.63
C ALA A 294 23.58 -5.49 -18.72
N MET A 295 23.10 -5.21 -19.92
CA MET A 295 22.15 -4.13 -20.17
C MET A 295 20.96 -4.67 -20.97
N ALA A 296 19.74 -4.38 -20.55
CA ALA A 296 18.54 -4.64 -21.32
C ALA A 296 17.89 -3.31 -21.72
N ARG A 297 17.69 -3.10 -23.02
CA ARG A 297 16.87 -2.02 -23.58
C ARG A 297 15.64 -2.61 -24.21
N LEU A 298 14.49 -2.18 -23.79
CA LEU A 298 13.19 -2.57 -24.33
C LEU A 298 12.54 -1.33 -24.93
N THR A 299 12.43 -1.32 -26.25
CA THR A 299 11.89 -0.20 -27.06
C THR A 299 10.43 -0.45 -27.42
#